data_e0fd3fabe61cc996ff0558e67e90ebd5
#
_entry.id   e0fd3fabe61cc996ff0558e67e90ebd5
#
_cell.length_a   1.000
_cell.length_b   1.000
_cell.length_c   1.000
_cell.angle_alpha   90.00
_cell.angle_beta   90.00
_cell.angle_gamma   90.00
#
_symmetry.space_group_name_H-M   'P 1'
#
loop_
_entity.id
_entity.type
_entity.pdbx_description
1 polymer ?
#
loop_
_entity_poly.entity_id
_entity_poly.type
_entity_poly.pdbx_seq_one_letter_code
_entity_poly.pdbx_strand_id
1 'polypeptide(L)'
;MENEKTVEISGTNNRYLIKKLKKEHKEIKTRKITEKMGLSAESFLIDKQETFLEELYKNTDTPEHKQALSQLEIKLNSYKHQDIIKKRYNALSFIKTSEVITKLYECNLKCHYCNEKTYILYNVVREMKQWTLDRINNDVGHNTDNVLISCLDCNLKRRRTSKDAFLFTKQLHIVKS
;
A
#
# COMPACT_ATOMS: atom_id res chain seq x y z
N MET A 1 -1.29 -40.96 11.04
CA MET A 1 -1.82 -40.32 12.26
C MET A 1 -1.02 -39.03 12.45
N GLU A 2 -1.62 -37.90 12.10
CA GLU A 2 -0.99 -36.57 12.33
C GLU A 2 -1.05 -36.33 13.86
N ASN A 3 0.13 -36.10 14.45
CA ASN A 3 0.23 -35.72 15.85
C ASN A 3 -0.29 -34.28 15.99
N GLU A 4 -1.50 -34.13 16.47
CA GLU A 4 -2.07 -32.83 16.85
C GLU A 4 -1.22 -32.25 17.99
N LYS A 5 -0.53 -31.12 17.69
CA LYS A 5 0.23 -30.37 18.69
C LYS A 5 -0.71 -29.47 19.47
N THR A 6 -1.08 -29.88 20.67
CA THR A 6 -1.87 -29.07 21.61
C THR A 6 -0.95 -28.16 22.44
N VAL A 7 -1.28 -26.90 22.51
CA VAL A 7 -0.59 -25.89 23.35
C VAL A 7 -1.61 -25.39 24.37
N GLU A 8 -1.37 -25.68 25.66
CA GLU A 8 -2.17 -25.13 26.72
C GLU A 8 -1.76 -23.69 27.05
N ILE A 9 -2.71 -22.75 26.96
CA ILE A 9 -2.49 -21.35 27.26
C ILE A 9 -3.25 -20.96 28.51
N SER A 10 -2.55 -20.84 29.63
CA SER A 10 -3.12 -20.45 30.91
C SER A 10 -2.66 -19.03 31.34
N GLY A 11 -3.49 -18.34 32.15
CA GLY A 11 -3.18 -17.06 32.77
C GLY A 11 -3.74 -15.83 32.07
N THR A 12 -3.86 -14.75 32.84
CA THR A 12 -4.48 -13.48 32.39
C THR A 12 -3.64 -12.72 31.38
N ASN A 13 -2.33 -12.90 31.37
CA ASN A 13 -1.39 -12.24 30.45
C ASN A 13 -1.51 -12.78 29.00
N ASN A 14 -2.13 -13.94 28.82
CA ASN A 14 -2.30 -14.58 27.52
C ASN A 14 -3.59 -14.15 26.79
N ARG A 15 -4.41 -13.26 27.35
CA ARG A 15 -5.66 -12.77 26.72
C ARG A 15 -5.45 -12.25 25.31
N TYR A 16 -4.32 -11.57 25.05
CA TYR A 16 -4.00 -11.06 23.72
C TYR A 16 -3.69 -12.19 22.73
N LEU A 17 -2.94 -13.19 23.14
CA LEU A 17 -2.62 -14.38 22.34
C LEU A 17 -3.86 -15.20 22.03
N ILE A 18 -4.70 -15.43 23.04
CA ILE A 18 -6.00 -16.12 22.90
C ILE A 18 -6.91 -15.36 21.92
N LYS A 19 -6.99 -14.02 22.05
CA LYS A 19 -7.75 -13.17 21.14
C LYS A 19 -7.19 -13.19 19.71
N LYS A 20 -5.90 -13.39 19.54
CA LYS A 20 -5.24 -13.53 18.25
C LYS A 20 -5.50 -14.89 17.61
N LEU A 21 -5.52 -15.97 18.39
CA LEU A 21 -5.84 -17.32 17.95
C LEU A 21 -7.33 -17.49 17.60
N LYS A 22 -8.22 -16.85 18.38
CA LYS A 22 -9.67 -16.83 18.14
C LYS A 22 -10.10 -15.79 17.08
N LYS A 23 -9.17 -15.15 16.37
CA LYS A 23 -9.53 -14.28 15.27
C LYS A 23 -10.16 -15.11 14.15
N GLU A 24 -11.49 -15.10 14.12
CA GLU A 24 -12.25 -15.55 12.97
C GLU A 24 -11.69 -14.91 11.69
N HIS A 25 -11.62 -15.68 10.62
CA HIS A 25 -11.29 -15.14 9.30
C HIS A 25 -12.27 -14.00 8.99
N LYS A 26 -11.79 -12.78 9.05
CA LYS A 26 -12.62 -11.63 8.68
C LYS A 26 -12.97 -11.77 7.21
N GLU A 27 -14.26 -11.73 6.91
CA GLU A 27 -14.75 -11.68 5.54
C GLU A 27 -14.01 -10.57 4.77
N ILE A 28 -13.55 -10.91 3.58
CA ILE A 28 -12.91 -9.96 2.67
C ILE A 28 -14.00 -9.01 2.17
N LYS A 29 -13.94 -7.77 2.61
CA LYS A 29 -14.89 -6.73 2.19
C LYS A 29 -14.44 -6.11 0.88
N THR A 30 -15.36 -6.03 -0.08
CA THR A 30 -15.14 -5.29 -1.32
C THR A 30 -15.35 -3.78 -1.13
N ARG A 31 -14.70 -2.98 -1.95
CA ARG A 31 -14.84 -1.53 -1.95
C ARG A 31 -16.11 -1.15 -2.73
N LYS A 32 -17.02 -0.40 -2.10
CA LYS A 32 -18.26 0.07 -2.74
C LYS A 32 -18.04 0.89 -4.02
N ILE A 33 -16.89 1.57 -4.13
CA ILE A 33 -16.56 2.38 -5.30
C ILE A 33 -16.29 1.54 -6.54
N THR A 34 -15.84 0.29 -6.39
CA THR A 34 -15.53 -0.58 -7.52
C THR A 34 -16.77 -0.97 -8.33
N GLU A 35 -17.93 -1.05 -7.68
CA GLU A 35 -19.21 -1.29 -8.35
C GLU A 35 -19.58 -0.15 -9.32
N LYS A 36 -19.15 1.08 -9.00
CA LYS A 36 -19.41 2.29 -9.80
C LYS A 36 -18.37 2.51 -10.91
N MET A 37 -17.25 1.81 -10.88
CA MET A 37 -16.17 1.99 -11.86
C MET A 37 -16.49 1.37 -13.23
N GLY A 38 -17.45 0.43 -13.30
CA GLY A 38 -17.76 -0.28 -14.54
C GLY A 38 -16.62 -1.17 -15.06
N LEU A 39 -15.66 -1.50 -14.19
CA LEU A 39 -14.52 -2.34 -14.55
C LEU A 39 -14.84 -3.81 -14.29
N SER A 40 -14.31 -4.69 -15.16
CA SER A 40 -14.41 -6.14 -14.97
C SER A 40 -13.56 -6.61 -13.79
N ALA A 41 -13.84 -7.80 -13.27
CA ALA A 41 -13.02 -8.41 -12.21
C ALA A 41 -11.56 -8.60 -12.64
N GLU A 42 -11.32 -8.82 -13.92
CA GLU A 42 -9.98 -8.98 -14.52
C GLU A 42 -9.12 -7.71 -14.39
N SER A 43 -9.75 -6.53 -14.39
CA SER A 43 -9.06 -5.25 -14.23
C SER A 43 -8.31 -5.12 -12.88
N PHE A 44 -8.65 -5.95 -11.90
CA PHE A 44 -7.98 -5.95 -10.59
C PHE A 44 -6.87 -6.99 -10.47
N LEU A 45 -6.57 -7.74 -11.55
CA LEU A 45 -5.47 -8.69 -11.57
C LEU A 45 -4.11 -7.97 -11.67
N ILE A 46 -3.07 -8.62 -11.16
CA ILE A 46 -1.73 -8.03 -11.10
C ILE A 46 -1.17 -7.71 -12.49
N ASP A 47 -1.43 -8.55 -13.48
CA ASP A 47 -0.93 -8.38 -14.84
C ASP A 47 -1.50 -7.15 -15.55
N LYS A 48 -2.72 -6.72 -15.16
CA LYS A 48 -3.35 -5.51 -15.69
C LYS A 48 -2.80 -4.21 -15.09
N GLN A 49 -2.14 -4.29 -13.94
CA GLN A 49 -1.61 -3.09 -13.27
C GLN A 49 -0.49 -2.42 -14.06
N GLU A 50 0.30 -3.18 -14.79
CA GLU A 50 1.36 -2.65 -15.66
C GLU A 50 0.75 -1.92 -16.86
N THR A 51 -0.29 -2.47 -17.46
CA THR A 51 -1.04 -1.81 -18.55
C THR A 51 -1.59 -0.46 -18.09
N PHE A 52 -2.24 -0.42 -16.92
CA PHE A 52 -2.75 0.85 -16.37
C PHE A 52 -1.64 1.87 -16.08
N LEU A 53 -0.47 1.40 -15.63
CA LEU A 53 0.67 2.28 -15.41
C LEU A 53 1.17 2.88 -16.74
N GLU A 54 1.27 2.07 -17.79
CA GLU A 54 1.66 2.56 -19.12
C GLU A 54 0.66 3.56 -19.68
N GLU A 55 -0.64 3.29 -19.54
CA GLU A 55 -1.70 4.20 -19.95
C GLU A 55 -1.63 5.54 -19.21
N LEU A 56 -1.41 5.51 -17.89
CA LEU A 56 -1.21 6.69 -17.06
C LEU A 56 0.04 7.48 -17.49
N TYR A 57 1.14 6.79 -17.76
CA TYR A 57 2.39 7.45 -18.13
C TYR A 57 2.34 8.05 -19.54
N LYS A 58 1.68 7.35 -20.48
CA LYS A 58 1.47 7.82 -21.86
C LYS A 58 0.33 8.83 -21.99
N ASN A 59 -0.45 9.04 -20.92
CA ASN A 59 -1.64 9.89 -20.89
C ASN A 59 -2.65 9.55 -22.01
N THR A 60 -3.01 8.27 -22.13
CA THR A 60 -3.96 7.78 -23.13
C THR A 60 -5.39 8.12 -22.74
N ASP A 61 -6.30 8.32 -23.72
CA ASP A 61 -7.72 8.60 -23.45
C ASP A 61 -8.57 7.32 -23.43
N THR A 62 -8.27 6.40 -22.50
CA THR A 62 -9.03 5.18 -22.28
C THR A 62 -9.94 5.27 -21.05
N PRO A 63 -11.03 4.52 -20.97
CA PRO A 63 -11.85 4.47 -19.75
C PRO A 63 -11.06 4.01 -18.54
N GLU A 64 -10.18 3.03 -18.71
CA GLU A 64 -9.30 2.48 -17.67
C GLU A 64 -8.32 3.53 -17.15
N HIS A 65 -7.71 4.31 -18.04
CA HIS A 65 -6.85 5.44 -17.68
C HIS A 65 -7.61 6.44 -16.79
N LYS A 66 -8.82 6.85 -17.19
CA LYS A 66 -9.64 7.78 -16.41
C LYS A 66 -9.93 7.25 -15.01
N GLN A 67 -10.24 5.96 -14.89
CA GLN A 67 -10.50 5.32 -13.61
C GLN A 67 -9.23 5.25 -12.75
N ALA A 68 -8.11 4.85 -13.33
CA ALA A 68 -6.83 4.77 -12.63
C ALA A 68 -6.39 6.15 -12.15
N LEU A 69 -6.46 7.18 -13.00
CA LEU A 69 -6.14 8.56 -12.67
C LEU A 69 -7.02 9.08 -11.53
N SER A 70 -8.32 8.87 -11.61
CA SER A 70 -9.27 9.27 -10.56
C SER A 70 -8.92 8.64 -9.20
N GLN A 71 -8.56 7.34 -9.18
CA GLN A 71 -8.16 6.67 -7.94
C GLN A 71 -6.83 7.17 -7.38
N LEU A 72 -5.89 7.52 -8.25
CA LEU A 72 -4.64 8.19 -7.85
C LEU A 72 -4.94 9.55 -7.19
N GLU A 73 -5.76 10.37 -7.82
CA GLU A 73 -6.11 11.71 -7.31
C GLU A 73 -6.86 11.66 -6.00
N ILE A 74 -7.83 10.75 -5.85
CA ILE A 74 -8.55 10.54 -4.59
C ILE A 74 -7.56 10.21 -3.46
N LYS A 75 -6.61 9.33 -3.75
CA LYS A 75 -5.59 8.92 -2.77
C LYS A 75 -4.62 10.06 -2.44
N LEU A 76 -4.21 10.80 -3.45
CA LEU A 76 -3.34 11.97 -3.28
C LEU A 76 -4.01 13.07 -2.46
N ASN A 77 -5.30 13.34 -2.72
CA ASN A 77 -6.10 14.26 -1.92
C ASN A 77 -6.23 13.81 -0.45
N SER A 78 -6.32 12.50 -0.21
CA SER A 78 -6.29 11.95 1.15
C SER A 78 -4.96 12.24 1.87
N TYR A 79 -3.82 12.11 1.19
CA TYR A 79 -2.51 12.47 1.74
C TYR A 79 -2.40 13.97 2.01
N LYS A 80 -2.87 14.81 1.08
CA LYS A 80 -2.93 16.27 1.27
C LYS A 80 -3.72 16.64 2.53
N HIS A 81 -4.89 16.04 2.70
CA HIS A 81 -5.73 16.26 3.87
C HIS A 81 -5.04 15.82 5.17
N GLN A 82 -4.36 14.66 5.16
CA GLN A 82 -3.57 14.22 6.30
C GLN A 82 -2.46 15.20 6.67
N ASP A 83 -1.76 15.76 5.69
CA ASP A 83 -0.69 16.72 5.92
C ASP A 83 -1.22 18.06 6.45
N ILE A 84 -2.38 18.51 5.97
CA ILE A 84 -3.06 19.71 6.49
C ILE A 84 -3.41 19.53 7.98
N ILE A 85 -4.07 18.42 8.32
CA ILE A 85 -4.46 18.11 9.71
C ILE A 85 -3.22 18.05 10.62
N LYS A 86 -2.12 17.48 10.12
CA LYS A 86 -0.87 17.35 10.87
C LYS A 86 0.01 18.60 10.81
N LYS A 87 -0.44 19.67 10.19
CA LYS A 87 0.32 20.93 9.98
C LYS A 87 1.67 20.72 9.29
N ARG A 88 1.71 19.82 8.31
CA ARG A 88 2.91 19.45 7.53
C ARG A 88 2.77 19.76 6.05
N TYR A 89 1.60 20.24 5.61
CA TYR A 89 1.33 20.56 4.22
C TYR A 89 2.12 21.78 3.77
N ASN A 90 2.86 21.63 2.67
CA ASN A 90 3.52 22.71 1.95
C ASN A 90 3.09 22.67 0.48
N ALA A 91 2.40 23.71 0.02
CA ALA A 91 1.82 23.76 -1.32
C ALA A 91 2.87 23.73 -2.44
N LEU A 92 4.09 24.25 -2.19
CA LEU A 92 5.15 24.33 -3.19
C LEU A 92 5.89 23.00 -3.37
N SER A 93 5.99 22.20 -2.33
CA SER A 93 6.76 20.94 -2.34
C SER A 93 5.89 19.67 -2.30
N PHE A 94 4.56 19.81 -2.05
CA PHE A 94 3.66 18.66 -2.05
C PHE A 94 3.66 17.98 -3.41
N ILE A 95 3.82 16.64 -3.42
CA ILE A 95 3.94 15.83 -4.63
C ILE A 95 2.70 15.98 -5.53
N LYS A 96 2.92 16.16 -6.84
CA LYS A 96 1.87 16.27 -7.86
C LYS A 96 1.52 14.91 -8.44
N THR A 97 0.33 14.79 -9.04
CA THR A 97 -0.13 13.55 -9.68
C THR A 97 0.85 13.04 -10.74
N SER A 98 1.39 13.92 -11.59
CA SER A 98 2.40 13.55 -12.59
C SER A 98 3.67 12.97 -11.98
N GLU A 99 4.15 13.54 -10.88
CA GLU A 99 5.33 13.04 -10.18
C GLU A 99 5.08 11.68 -9.50
N VAL A 100 3.85 11.44 -9.00
CA VAL A 100 3.45 10.13 -8.49
C VAL A 100 3.46 9.09 -9.62
N ILE A 101 2.91 9.42 -10.80
CA ILE A 101 2.91 8.54 -11.97
C ILE A 101 4.36 8.22 -12.37
N THR A 102 5.23 9.22 -12.45
CA THR A 102 6.65 9.03 -12.74
C THR A 102 7.32 8.08 -11.74
N LYS A 103 7.12 8.30 -10.43
CA LYS A 103 7.68 7.42 -9.38
C LYS A 103 7.16 5.97 -9.48
N LEU A 104 5.86 5.78 -9.79
CA LEU A 104 5.28 4.46 -10.00
C LEU A 104 5.89 3.77 -11.22
N TYR A 105 6.15 4.54 -12.29
CA TYR A 105 6.76 4.06 -13.52
C TYR A 105 8.24 3.67 -13.29
N GLU A 106 9.03 4.54 -12.69
CA GLU A 106 10.45 4.33 -12.40
C GLU A 106 10.68 3.10 -11.50
N CYS A 107 9.83 2.87 -10.50
CA CYS A 107 9.92 1.68 -9.64
C CYS A 107 9.24 0.44 -10.25
N ASN A 108 8.66 0.54 -11.45
CA ASN A 108 7.90 -0.53 -12.11
C ASN A 108 6.86 -1.18 -11.19
N LEU A 109 6.06 -0.35 -10.51
CA LEU A 109 5.08 -0.74 -9.47
C LEU A 109 5.67 -1.53 -8.30
N LYS A 110 6.97 -1.64 -8.16
CA LYS A 110 7.58 -2.41 -7.06
C LYS A 110 7.63 -1.62 -5.77
N CYS A 111 7.29 -2.28 -4.68
CA CYS A 111 7.47 -1.75 -3.35
C CYS A 111 8.95 -1.56 -3.03
N HIS A 112 9.35 -0.39 -2.57
CA HIS A 112 10.75 -0.07 -2.20
C HIS A 112 11.35 -1.06 -1.18
N TYR A 113 10.54 -1.65 -0.29
CA TYR A 113 11.03 -2.50 0.79
C TYR A 113 11.04 -3.98 0.48
N CYS A 114 9.96 -4.52 -0.09
CA CYS A 114 9.81 -5.96 -0.31
C CYS A 114 9.90 -6.38 -1.78
N ASN A 115 10.08 -5.44 -2.70
CA ASN A 115 10.13 -5.64 -4.16
C ASN A 115 8.88 -6.30 -4.78
N GLU A 116 7.83 -6.57 -3.99
CA GLU A 116 6.57 -7.08 -4.49
C GLU A 116 5.85 -6.02 -5.33
N LYS A 117 5.14 -6.47 -6.36
CA LYS A 117 4.29 -5.61 -7.19
C LYS A 117 3.17 -4.99 -6.38
N THR A 118 2.88 -3.73 -6.65
CA THR A 118 1.79 -2.99 -6.01
C THR A 118 0.62 -2.79 -6.98
N TYR A 119 -0.58 -2.63 -6.41
CA TYR A 119 -1.80 -2.43 -7.19
C TYR A 119 -2.16 -0.94 -7.27
N ILE A 120 -2.41 -0.45 -8.50
CA ILE A 120 -3.01 0.86 -8.77
C ILE A 120 -4.51 0.78 -8.52
N LEU A 121 -5.17 -0.19 -9.17
CA LEU A 121 -6.58 -0.49 -9.01
C LEU A 121 -6.75 -1.77 -8.18
N TYR A 122 -7.66 -1.75 -7.24
CA TYR A 122 -7.96 -2.89 -6.35
C TYR A 122 -9.40 -2.80 -5.85
N ASN A 123 -10.04 -3.95 -5.67
CA ASN A 123 -11.42 -4.08 -5.21
C ASN A 123 -11.56 -4.44 -3.72
N VAL A 124 -10.49 -4.87 -3.07
CA VAL A 124 -10.51 -5.29 -1.66
C VAL A 124 -10.29 -4.10 -0.73
N VAL A 125 -11.12 -3.99 0.32
CA VAL A 125 -10.92 -2.99 1.36
C VAL A 125 -9.60 -3.26 2.08
N ARG A 126 -8.73 -2.25 2.15
CA ARG A 126 -7.38 -2.36 2.73
C ARG A 126 -6.52 -3.42 2.04
N GLU A 127 -6.57 -3.48 0.69
CA GLU A 127 -5.62 -4.29 -0.07
C GLU A 127 -4.18 -4.02 0.41
N MET A 128 -3.50 -5.06 0.89
CA MET A 128 -2.16 -4.89 1.49
C MET A 128 -1.07 -4.62 0.44
N LYS A 129 -1.31 -5.05 -0.80
CA LYS A 129 -0.42 -4.77 -1.93
C LYS A 129 -0.73 -3.46 -2.65
N GLN A 130 -1.75 -2.67 -2.25
CA GLN A 130 -1.98 -1.36 -2.84
C GLN A 130 -0.75 -0.46 -2.71
N TRP A 131 -0.45 0.34 -3.74
CA TRP A 131 0.60 1.35 -3.65
C TRP A 131 0.29 2.40 -2.58
N THR A 132 1.32 2.92 -1.95
CA THR A 132 1.22 4.02 -0.98
C THR A 132 2.42 4.94 -1.12
N LEU A 133 2.23 6.20 -0.76
CA LEU A 133 3.34 7.13 -0.51
C LEU A 133 3.80 6.94 0.93
N ASP A 134 5.00 6.43 1.09
CA ASP A 134 5.64 6.31 2.40
C ASP A 134 6.66 7.44 2.56
N ARG A 135 6.53 8.22 3.64
CA ARG A 135 7.41 9.36 3.89
C ARG A 135 8.74 8.91 4.45
N ILE A 136 9.83 9.35 3.86
CA ILE A 136 11.20 9.09 4.35
C ILE A 136 11.35 9.67 5.77
N ASN A 137 11.03 10.95 5.92
CA ASN A 137 10.92 11.62 7.20
C ASN A 137 9.43 11.82 7.57
N ASN A 138 8.99 11.19 8.64
CA ASN A 138 7.59 11.25 9.10
C ASN A 138 7.17 12.61 9.66
N ASP A 139 8.11 13.50 9.96
CA ASP A 139 7.82 14.84 10.49
C ASP A 139 7.63 15.90 9.40
N VAL A 140 7.90 15.54 8.15
CA VAL A 140 7.65 16.35 6.95
C VAL A 140 6.43 15.78 6.20
N GLY A 141 5.78 16.60 5.35
CA GLY A 141 4.63 16.20 4.53
C GLY A 141 5.00 15.27 3.38
N HIS A 142 3.99 14.92 2.57
CA HIS A 142 4.17 14.10 1.36
C HIS A 142 4.75 14.95 0.22
N ASN A 143 5.96 15.45 0.40
CA ASN A 143 6.70 16.24 -0.59
C ASN A 143 7.39 15.30 -1.59
N THR A 144 7.67 15.80 -2.80
CA THR A 144 8.26 15.03 -3.90
C THR A 144 9.56 14.33 -3.51
N ASP A 145 10.41 14.99 -2.75
CA ASP A 145 11.71 14.50 -2.25
C ASP A 145 11.59 13.62 -0.99
N ASN A 146 10.46 13.69 -0.29
CA ASN A 146 10.24 13.01 0.99
C ASN A 146 9.39 11.74 0.88
N VAL A 147 9.02 11.29 -0.31
CA VAL A 147 8.17 10.11 -0.49
C VAL A 147 8.79 9.07 -1.41
N LEU A 148 8.49 7.82 -1.11
CA LEU A 148 8.80 6.66 -1.94
C LEU A 148 7.56 5.78 -2.09
N ILE A 149 7.56 4.93 -3.14
CA ILE A 149 6.48 3.98 -3.38
C ILE A 149 6.69 2.74 -2.52
N SER A 150 5.66 2.40 -1.74
CA SER A 150 5.64 1.16 -0.96
C SER A 150 4.26 0.50 -0.99
N CYS A 151 4.19 -0.79 -0.71
CA CYS A 151 2.89 -1.43 -0.46
C CYS A 151 2.33 -1.02 0.91
N LEU A 152 1.03 -1.10 1.08
CA LEU A 152 0.37 -0.75 2.35
C LEU A 152 0.92 -1.57 3.52
N ASP A 153 1.18 -2.87 3.31
CA ASP A 153 1.72 -3.75 4.36
C ASP A 153 3.07 -3.26 4.90
N CYS A 154 4.00 -2.93 4.01
CA CYS A 154 5.31 -2.40 4.39
C CYS A 154 5.20 -1.03 5.06
N ASN A 155 4.39 -0.12 4.52
CA ASN A 155 4.17 1.20 5.09
C ASN A 155 3.61 1.10 6.53
N LEU A 156 2.61 0.26 6.75
CA LEU A 156 2.05 0.03 8.09
C LEU A 156 3.04 -0.63 9.07
N LYS A 157 3.89 -1.53 8.58
CA LYS A 157 4.90 -2.22 9.41
C LYS A 157 6.08 -1.32 9.75
N ARG A 158 6.50 -0.44 8.84
CA ARG A 158 7.61 0.48 9.06
C ARG A 158 7.34 1.47 10.21
N ARG A 159 6.14 2.00 10.27
CA ARG A 159 5.76 3.00 11.32
C ARG A 159 6.72 4.18 11.36
N ARG A 160 7.51 4.31 12.44
CA ARG A 160 8.51 5.37 12.67
C ARG A 160 9.95 4.88 12.52
N THR A 161 10.17 3.63 12.16
CA THR A 161 11.51 3.11 11.89
C THR A 161 12.10 3.86 10.69
N SER A 162 13.39 4.15 10.71
CA SER A 162 14.06 4.79 9.58
C SER A 162 13.94 3.93 8.32
N LYS A 163 13.96 4.58 7.16
CA LYS A 163 13.86 3.90 5.85
C LYS A 163 14.91 2.77 5.73
N ASP A 164 16.15 3.09 6.04
CA ASP A 164 17.27 2.17 5.84
C ASP A 164 17.26 1.01 6.84
N ALA A 165 16.93 1.28 8.11
CA ALA A 165 16.80 0.22 9.11
C ALA A 165 15.64 -0.73 8.77
N PHE A 166 14.51 -0.22 8.26
CA PHE A 166 13.41 -1.09 7.85
C PHE A 166 13.74 -1.89 6.58
N LEU A 167 14.40 -1.26 5.60
CA LEU A 167 14.86 -1.94 4.40
C LEU A 167 15.81 -3.10 4.75
N PHE A 168 16.76 -2.86 5.64
CA PHE A 168 17.68 -3.89 6.14
C PHE A 168 16.92 -5.09 6.73
N THR A 169 15.92 -4.84 7.59
CA THR A 169 15.13 -5.94 8.19
C THR A 169 14.34 -6.76 7.17
N LYS A 170 13.98 -6.15 6.03
CA LYS A 170 13.26 -6.84 4.94
C LYS A 170 14.16 -7.70 4.06
N GLN A 171 15.42 -7.37 4.00
CA GLN A 171 16.44 -8.10 3.21
C GLN A 171 17.15 -9.19 4.00
N LEU A 172 16.94 -9.25 5.33
CA LEU A 172 17.53 -10.28 6.18
C LEU A 172 16.93 -11.66 5.86
N HIS A 173 17.77 -12.58 5.40
CA HIS A 173 17.48 -13.99 5.32
C HIS A 173 18.04 -14.69 6.56
N ILE A 174 17.17 -15.06 7.49
CA ILE A 174 17.55 -15.82 8.68
C ILE A 174 17.49 -17.30 8.33
N VAL A 175 18.62 -17.95 8.19
CA VAL A 175 18.72 -19.42 8.04
C VAL A 175 18.81 -20.01 9.44
N LYS A 176 17.86 -20.86 9.79
CA LYS A 176 17.91 -21.67 11.02
C LYS A 176 18.90 -22.81 10.78
N SER A 177 20.03 -22.81 11.45
CA SER A 177 20.93 -23.97 11.56
C SER A 177 20.34 -25.03 12.47
#